data_e694940c4d167dac7ae36ffa4324a3fa
#
_entry.id   e694940c4d167dac7ae36ffa4324a3fa
#
_cell.length_a   1.000
_cell.length_b   1.000
_cell.length_c   1.000
_cell.angle_alpha   90.00
_cell.angle_beta   90.00
_cell.angle_gamma   90.00
#
_symmetry.space_group_name_H-M   'P 1'
#
loop_
_entity.id
_entity.type
_entity.pdbx_description
1 polymer ?
#
loop_
_entity_poly.entity_id
_entity_poly.type
_entity_poly.pdbx_seq_one_letter_code
_entity_poly.pdbx_strand_id
1 'polypeptide(L)'
;MRKIIFILSVISFGISAAAQESYLSREAYRDKVEAYSQLLKQQRLKATASTEARKIAQTGFLPKIDITAEGTANLSHLDAWNSPAGQYRPYTYQALATLGQPLYTGGSLMARKKIAKADEELDKLATELTLDQIHYQSDAVYWNASAALATLKAAARFEGIVSQQYNIIQDRFNDGAISRTDLLMISTRKKEAELQYIKARQNYTLALQQLNILMGVK
;
A
#
# COMPACT_ATOMS: atom_id res chain seq x y z
N MET A 1 52.12 -26.29 40.80
CA MET A 1 51.76 -24.91 40.39
C MET A 1 52.20 -24.72 38.95
N ARG A 2 51.34 -25.05 37.99
CA ARG A 2 51.61 -24.91 36.55
C ARG A 2 50.62 -23.89 35.97
N LYS A 3 51.13 -22.71 35.63
CA LYS A 3 50.38 -21.66 34.96
C LYS A 3 50.25 -22.03 33.48
N ILE A 4 49.03 -22.28 33.05
CA ILE A 4 48.71 -22.48 31.64
C ILE A 4 48.29 -21.10 31.07
N ILE A 5 49.12 -20.57 30.18
CA ILE A 5 48.87 -19.33 29.43
C ILE A 5 48.03 -19.74 28.22
N PHE A 6 46.76 -19.30 28.20
CA PHE A 6 45.90 -19.41 27.03
C PHE A 6 46.19 -18.23 26.09
N ILE A 7 46.85 -18.52 24.97
CA ILE A 7 47.02 -17.58 23.87
C ILE A 7 45.72 -17.57 23.07
N LEU A 8 44.94 -16.52 23.21
CA LEU A 8 43.72 -16.29 22.43
C LEU A 8 44.15 -15.71 21.06
N SER A 9 44.23 -16.59 20.04
CA SER A 9 44.41 -16.19 18.65
C SER A 9 43.16 -15.57 18.13
N VAL A 10 43.12 -14.22 18.04
CA VAL A 10 42.07 -13.46 17.35
C VAL A 10 42.31 -13.59 15.85
N ILE A 11 41.58 -14.52 15.23
CA ILE A 11 41.48 -14.58 13.77
C ILE A 11 40.53 -13.46 13.35
N SER A 12 41.10 -12.33 12.92
CA SER A 12 40.36 -11.27 12.25
C SER A 12 39.95 -11.77 10.86
N PHE A 13 38.71 -12.29 10.80
CA PHE A 13 38.05 -12.57 9.54
C PHE A 13 37.67 -11.21 8.92
N GLY A 14 38.53 -10.75 8.03
CA GLY A 14 38.24 -9.59 7.20
C GLY A 14 37.03 -9.91 6.29
N ILE A 15 35.84 -9.54 6.73
CA ILE A 15 34.67 -9.52 5.86
C ILE A 15 34.90 -8.39 4.87
N SER A 16 35.44 -8.74 3.69
CA SER A 16 35.35 -7.87 2.51
C SER A 16 33.86 -7.73 2.19
N ALA A 17 33.23 -6.67 2.72
CA ALA A 17 31.96 -6.20 2.23
C ALA A 17 32.22 -5.66 0.82
N ALA A 18 32.27 -6.56 -0.18
CA ALA A 18 32.02 -6.19 -1.54
C ALA A 18 30.65 -5.52 -1.51
N ALA A 19 30.59 -4.23 -1.79
CA ALA A 19 29.36 -3.51 -2.02
C ALA A 19 28.70 -4.15 -3.26
N GLN A 20 27.99 -5.23 -3.03
CA GLN A 20 27.14 -5.86 -4.01
C GLN A 20 26.07 -4.82 -4.26
N GLU A 21 26.13 -4.13 -5.40
CA GLU A 21 25.03 -3.29 -5.85
C GLU A 21 23.76 -4.13 -5.76
N SER A 22 23.03 -3.93 -4.70
CA SER A 22 21.79 -4.64 -4.42
C SER A 22 20.76 -4.19 -5.43
N TYR A 23 20.78 -4.81 -6.60
CA TYR A 23 19.69 -4.63 -7.56
C TYR A 23 18.43 -5.15 -6.90
N LEU A 24 17.47 -4.25 -6.72
CA LEU A 24 16.16 -4.61 -6.22
C LEU A 24 15.53 -5.58 -7.23
N SER A 25 15.35 -6.84 -6.84
CA SER A 25 14.69 -7.82 -7.72
C SER A 25 13.20 -7.46 -7.85
N ARG A 26 12.57 -7.90 -8.93
CA ARG A 26 11.13 -7.71 -9.17
C ARG A 26 10.29 -8.26 -8.02
N GLU A 27 10.63 -9.45 -7.53
CA GLU A 27 9.96 -10.12 -6.41
C GLU A 27 10.07 -9.29 -5.12
N ALA A 28 11.28 -8.88 -4.75
CA ALA A 28 11.52 -8.05 -3.58
C ALA A 28 10.82 -6.68 -3.67
N TYR A 29 10.66 -6.15 -4.89
CA TYR A 29 9.88 -4.94 -5.13
C TYR A 29 8.38 -5.17 -4.89
N ARG A 30 7.81 -6.25 -5.45
CA ARG A 30 6.41 -6.63 -5.22
C ARG A 30 6.10 -6.80 -3.74
N ASP A 31 6.94 -7.51 -2.99
CA ASP A 31 6.74 -7.74 -1.56
C ASP A 31 6.68 -6.42 -0.78
N LYS A 32 7.55 -5.46 -1.12
CA LYS A 32 7.53 -4.12 -0.50
C LYS A 32 6.26 -3.34 -0.84
N VAL A 33 5.82 -3.39 -2.11
CA VAL A 33 4.58 -2.71 -2.55
C VAL A 33 3.37 -3.34 -1.87
N GLU A 34 3.29 -4.67 -1.79
CA GLU A 34 2.22 -5.39 -1.09
C GLU A 34 2.18 -5.01 0.40
N ALA A 35 3.32 -5.02 1.08
CA ALA A 35 3.41 -4.67 2.50
C ALA A 35 2.98 -3.22 2.78
N TYR A 36 3.29 -2.29 1.88
CA TYR A 36 2.93 -0.88 2.01
C TYR A 36 1.49 -0.58 1.60
N SER A 37 0.91 -1.30 0.63
CA SER A 37 -0.37 -0.99 0.01
C SER A 37 -1.51 -0.80 1.01
N GLN A 38 -2.02 0.42 1.12
CA GLN A 38 -3.16 0.74 1.98
C GLN A 38 -4.47 0.17 1.39
N LEU A 39 -4.57 0.11 0.07
CA LEU A 39 -5.73 -0.46 -0.62
C LEU A 39 -5.89 -1.95 -0.27
N LEU A 40 -4.80 -2.71 -0.28
CA LEU A 40 -4.84 -4.14 0.09
C LEU A 40 -5.19 -4.33 1.58
N LYS A 41 -4.63 -3.49 2.46
CA LYS A 41 -4.99 -3.50 3.89
C LYS A 41 -6.46 -3.22 4.11
N GLN A 42 -7.01 -2.21 3.43
CA GLN A 42 -8.44 -1.90 3.47
C GLN A 42 -9.29 -3.08 3.01
N GLN A 43 -8.92 -3.72 1.90
CA GLN A 43 -9.68 -4.84 1.36
C GLN A 43 -9.62 -6.08 2.28
N ARG A 44 -8.46 -6.37 2.87
CA ARG A 44 -8.31 -7.44 3.89
C ARG A 44 -9.18 -7.18 5.13
N LEU A 45 -9.24 -5.93 5.60
CA LEU A 45 -10.12 -5.55 6.71
C LEU A 45 -11.60 -5.70 6.34
N LYS A 46 -11.97 -5.35 5.11
CA LYS A 46 -13.34 -5.55 4.61
C LYS A 46 -13.73 -7.02 4.55
N ALA A 47 -12.84 -7.89 4.07
CA ALA A 47 -13.05 -9.34 4.09
C ALA A 47 -13.17 -9.90 5.52
N THR A 48 -12.43 -9.34 6.48
CA THR A 48 -12.59 -9.70 7.90
C THR A 48 -13.95 -9.24 8.42
N ALA A 49 -14.37 -8.02 8.09
CA ALA A 49 -15.66 -7.48 8.49
C ALA A 49 -16.84 -8.29 7.93
N SER A 50 -16.76 -8.77 6.69
CA SER A 50 -17.80 -9.64 6.12
C SER A 50 -17.84 -11.03 6.77
N THR A 51 -16.70 -11.57 7.23
CA THR A 51 -16.66 -12.78 8.05
C THR A 51 -17.41 -12.57 9.38
N GLU A 52 -17.22 -11.43 10.05
CA GLU A 52 -17.96 -11.11 11.28
C GLU A 52 -19.45 -10.83 11.00
N ALA A 53 -19.77 -10.18 9.88
CA ALA A 53 -21.17 -9.99 9.45
C ALA A 53 -21.89 -11.31 9.24
N ARG A 54 -21.21 -12.34 8.68
CA ARG A 54 -21.76 -13.69 8.58
C ARG A 54 -22.04 -14.30 9.96
N LYS A 55 -21.15 -14.10 10.95
CA LYS A 55 -21.39 -14.56 12.33
C LYS A 55 -22.61 -13.85 12.93
N ILE A 56 -22.74 -12.52 12.71
CA ILE A 56 -23.90 -11.75 13.15
C ILE A 56 -25.19 -12.30 12.50
N ALA A 57 -25.16 -12.62 11.20
CA ALA A 57 -26.34 -13.22 10.54
C ALA A 57 -26.74 -14.60 11.15
N GLN A 58 -25.78 -15.32 11.74
CA GLN A 58 -26.06 -16.57 12.47
C GLN A 58 -26.68 -16.34 13.85
N THR A 59 -26.39 -15.22 14.52
CA THR A 59 -26.97 -14.92 15.84
C THR A 59 -28.48 -14.70 15.79
N GLY A 60 -29.04 -14.41 14.61
CA GLY A 60 -30.49 -14.34 14.42
C GLY A 60 -31.25 -15.63 14.76
N PHE A 61 -30.55 -16.78 14.84
CA PHE A 61 -31.13 -18.06 15.29
C PHE A 61 -31.04 -18.28 16.79
N LEU A 62 -30.34 -17.42 17.52
CA LEU A 62 -30.15 -17.53 18.96
C LEU A 62 -31.25 -16.76 19.72
N PRO A 63 -31.57 -17.17 20.95
CA PRO A 63 -32.44 -16.40 21.83
C PRO A 63 -31.80 -15.04 22.16
N LYS A 64 -32.61 -14.00 22.16
CA LYS A 64 -32.23 -12.64 22.53
C LYS A 64 -32.80 -12.29 23.89
N ILE A 65 -31.96 -11.79 24.79
CA ILE A 65 -32.34 -11.32 26.11
C ILE A 65 -32.19 -9.81 26.10
N ASP A 66 -33.30 -9.12 26.31
CA ASP A 66 -33.32 -7.66 26.44
C ASP A 66 -33.69 -7.31 27.88
N ILE A 67 -32.86 -6.48 28.52
CA ILE A 67 -33.10 -5.97 29.87
C ILE A 67 -33.26 -4.47 29.79
N THR A 68 -34.44 -3.98 30.17
CA THR A 68 -34.75 -2.55 30.25
C THR A 68 -35.00 -2.16 31.68
N ALA A 69 -34.36 -1.06 32.12
CA ALA A 69 -34.60 -0.47 33.44
C ALA A 69 -34.92 1.02 33.22
N GLU A 70 -36.08 1.43 33.73
CA GLU A 70 -36.54 2.81 33.61
C GLU A 70 -36.80 3.37 34.99
N GLY A 71 -36.39 4.59 35.23
CA GLY A 71 -36.69 5.36 36.42
C GLY A 71 -37.32 6.68 36.02
N THR A 72 -38.53 6.95 36.53
CA THR A 72 -39.22 8.22 36.28
C THR A 72 -39.32 8.97 37.60
N ALA A 73 -38.85 10.24 37.58
CA ALA A 73 -39.07 11.19 38.68
C ALA A 73 -40.16 12.17 38.27
N ASN A 74 -41.26 12.19 38.99
CA ASN A 74 -42.31 13.17 38.79
C ASN A 74 -42.06 14.35 39.73
N LEU A 75 -41.61 15.47 39.18
CA LEU A 75 -41.26 16.69 39.91
C LEU A 75 -42.45 17.68 39.98
N SER A 76 -43.62 17.31 39.48
CA SER A 76 -44.81 18.16 39.49
C SER A 76 -45.51 18.14 40.88
N HIS A 77 -45.41 19.22 41.61
CA HIS A 77 -46.12 19.37 42.88
C HIS A 77 -47.63 19.48 42.76
N LEU A 78 -48.12 19.80 41.56
CA LEU A 78 -49.55 19.93 41.29
C LEU A 78 -50.29 18.60 41.32
N ASP A 79 -49.63 17.53 40.93
CA ASP A 79 -50.21 16.18 40.97
C ASP A 79 -50.34 15.65 42.38
N ALA A 80 -49.47 16.05 43.33
CA ALA A 80 -49.54 15.67 44.71
C ALA A 80 -50.75 16.29 45.43
N TRP A 81 -51.16 17.51 45.04
CA TRP A 81 -52.31 18.22 45.64
C TRP A 81 -53.65 17.63 45.21
N ASN A 82 -53.76 17.19 43.98
CA ASN A 82 -55.00 16.67 43.40
C ASN A 82 -55.16 15.16 43.50
N SER A 83 -54.16 14.43 44.00
CA SER A 83 -54.21 12.98 44.11
C SER A 83 -54.77 12.55 45.46
N PRO A 84 -55.66 11.53 45.50
CA PRO A 84 -56.08 10.94 46.79
C PRO A 84 -54.84 10.47 47.60
N ALA A 85 -54.97 10.60 48.93
CA ALA A 85 -53.87 10.23 49.83
C ALA A 85 -53.35 8.82 49.55
N GLY A 86 -52.06 8.71 49.21
CA GLY A 86 -51.37 7.46 48.91
C GLY A 86 -51.20 7.09 47.44
N GLN A 87 -51.75 7.87 46.50
CA GLN A 87 -51.58 7.60 45.05
C GLN A 87 -50.43 8.39 44.37
N TYR A 88 -49.92 9.45 45.04
CA TYR A 88 -48.80 10.19 44.51
C TYR A 88 -47.48 9.43 44.73
N ARG A 89 -46.80 9.08 43.64
CA ARG A 89 -45.49 8.42 43.67
C ARG A 89 -44.48 9.33 42.99
N PRO A 90 -43.63 10.02 43.72
CA PRO A 90 -42.65 10.93 43.16
C PRO A 90 -41.60 10.20 42.30
N TYR A 91 -41.38 8.93 42.61
CA TYR A 91 -40.42 8.08 41.89
C TYR A 91 -41.07 6.75 41.51
N THR A 92 -40.90 6.36 40.25
CA THR A 92 -41.33 5.05 39.74
C THR A 92 -40.15 4.36 39.12
N TYR A 93 -39.92 3.13 39.51
CA TYR A 93 -38.87 2.29 38.94
C TYR A 93 -39.52 1.06 38.30
N GLN A 94 -39.06 0.75 37.07
CA GLN A 94 -39.50 -0.43 36.37
C GLN A 94 -38.25 -1.15 35.82
N ALA A 95 -38.18 -2.46 36.01
CA ALA A 95 -37.20 -3.34 35.40
C ALA A 95 -37.93 -4.48 34.71
N LEU A 96 -37.62 -4.66 33.43
CA LEU A 96 -38.23 -5.71 32.59
C LEU A 96 -37.11 -6.50 31.93
N ALA A 97 -37.16 -7.84 32.04
CA ALA A 97 -36.33 -8.77 31.31
C ALA A 97 -37.20 -9.53 30.30
N THR A 98 -36.86 -9.42 29.02
CA THR A 98 -37.60 -10.11 27.94
C THR A 98 -36.68 -11.11 27.24
N LEU A 99 -37.14 -12.35 27.11
CA LEU A 99 -36.47 -13.39 26.33
C LEU A 99 -37.30 -13.63 25.06
N GLY A 100 -36.70 -13.35 23.90
CA GLY A 100 -37.33 -13.54 22.61
C GLY A 100 -36.51 -14.52 21.75
N GLN A 101 -37.18 -15.55 21.19
CA GLN A 101 -36.57 -16.45 20.21
C GLN A 101 -37.49 -16.65 19.02
N PRO A 102 -37.08 -16.33 17.79
CA PRO A 102 -37.83 -16.59 16.60
C PRO A 102 -37.85 -18.11 16.31
N LEU A 103 -39.04 -18.76 16.36
CA LEU A 103 -39.16 -20.16 16.04
C LEU A 103 -39.34 -20.39 14.52
N TYR A 104 -40.04 -19.48 13.86
CA TYR A 104 -40.25 -19.50 12.41
C TYR A 104 -40.37 -18.10 11.83
N THR A 105 -39.60 -17.81 10.78
CA THR A 105 -39.54 -16.49 10.14
C THR A 105 -39.80 -16.51 8.64
N GLY A 106 -40.53 -17.53 8.15
CA GLY A 106 -40.82 -17.70 6.72
C GLY A 106 -39.57 -17.84 5.84
N GLY A 107 -38.46 -18.40 6.40
CA GLY A 107 -37.22 -18.59 5.68
C GLY A 107 -36.28 -17.34 5.63
N SER A 108 -36.69 -16.18 6.17
CA SER A 108 -35.93 -14.94 6.07
C SER A 108 -34.54 -15.04 6.73
N LEU A 109 -34.44 -15.67 7.90
CA LEU A 109 -33.16 -15.89 8.58
C LEU A 109 -32.22 -16.80 7.78
N MET A 110 -32.74 -17.83 7.14
CA MET A 110 -31.97 -18.72 6.27
C MET A 110 -31.45 -17.97 5.04
N ALA A 111 -32.30 -17.13 4.43
CA ALA A 111 -31.92 -16.28 3.31
C ALA A 111 -30.82 -15.30 3.70
N ARG A 112 -30.95 -14.60 4.84
CA ARG A 112 -29.92 -13.67 5.38
C ARG A 112 -28.59 -14.38 5.61
N LYS A 113 -28.60 -15.58 6.18
CA LYS A 113 -27.39 -16.39 6.37
C LYS A 113 -26.72 -16.75 5.03
N LYS A 114 -27.51 -17.11 4.01
CA LYS A 114 -26.98 -17.41 2.67
C LYS A 114 -26.38 -16.19 2.00
N ILE A 115 -27.05 -15.03 2.09
CA ILE A 115 -26.55 -13.75 1.57
C ILE A 115 -25.23 -13.40 2.26
N ALA A 116 -25.18 -13.40 3.58
CA ALA A 116 -23.95 -13.06 4.32
C ALA A 116 -22.79 -14.01 4.03
N LYS A 117 -23.08 -15.29 3.70
CA LYS A 117 -22.05 -16.24 3.25
C LYS A 117 -21.53 -15.87 1.85
N ALA A 118 -22.43 -15.52 0.92
CA ALA A 118 -22.05 -15.13 -0.43
C ALA A 118 -21.25 -13.81 -0.42
N ASP A 119 -21.62 -12.84 0.44
CA ASP A 119 -20.90 -11.58 0.62
C ASP A 119 -19.48 -11.83 1.17
N GLU A 120 -19.31 -12.77 2.11
CA GLU A 120 -17.99 -13.17 2.60
C GLU A 120 -17.12 -13.75 1.48
N GLU A 121 -17.67 -14.64 0.65
CA GLU A 121 -16.95 -15.21 -0.49
C GLU A 121 -16.58 -14.12 -1.52
N LEU A 122 -17.51 -13.21 -1.80
CA LEU A 122 -17.27 -12.08 -2.69
C LEU A 122 -16.14 -11.17 -2.21
N ASP A 123 -16.12 -10.81 -0.91
CA ASP A 123 -15.07 -9.94 -0.36
C ASP A 123 -13.70 -10.64 -0.30
N LYS A 124 -13.65 -11.98 -0.14
CA LYS A 124 -12.41 -12.75 -0.26
C LYS A 124 -11.87 -12.71 -1.69
N LEU A 125 -12.72 -12.98 -2.69
CA LEU A 125 -12.33 -12.91 -4.10
C LEU A 125 -11.94 -11.49 -4.52
N ALA A 126 -12.63 -10.47 -4.01
CA ALA A 126 -12.26 -9.07 -4.23
C ALA A 126 -10.87 -8.73 -3.64
N THR A 127 -10.48 -9.40 -2.54
CA THR A 127 -9.13 -9.25 -1.98
C THR A 127 -8.07 -9.85 -2.89
N GLU A 128 -8.32 -11.02 -3.46
CA GLU A 128 -7.42 -11.67 -4.42
C GLU A 128 -7.28 -10.82 -5.70
N LEU A 129 -8.41 -10.35 -6.24
CA LEU A 129 -8.39 -9.46 -7.40
C LEU A 129 -7.59 -8.18 -7.13
N THR A 130 -7.74 -7.59 -5.95
CA THR A 130 -6.97 -6.40 -5.56
C THR A 130 -5.47 -6.70 -5.48
N LEU A 131 -5.09 -7.86 -4.97
CA LEU A 131 -3.70 -8.31 -4.93
C LEU A 131 -3.12 -8.45 -6.34
N ASP A 132 -3.85 -9.09 -7.26
CA ASP A 132 -3.43 -9.24 -8.65
C ASP A 132 -3.26 -7.90 -9.36
N GLN A 133 -4.17 -6.95 -9.12
CA GLN A 133 -4.07 -5.59 -9.65
C GLN A 133 -2.82 -4.86 -9.13
N ILE A 134 -2.50 -5.01 -7.84
CA ILE A 134 -1.29 -4.42 -7.23
C ILE A 134 -0.03 -5.05 -7.84
N HIS A 135 -0.01 -6.37 -8.03
CA HIS A 135 1.10 -7.06 -8.68
C HIS A 135 1.29 -6.59 -10.13
N TYR A 136 0.22 -6.50 -10.89
CA TYR A 136 0.27 -5.98 -12.26
C TYR A 136 0.81 -4.55 -12.31
N GLN A 137 0.30 -3.67 -11.47
CA GLN A 137 0.74 -2.28 -11.40
C GLN A 137 2.22 -2.18 -10.97
N SER A 138 2.64 -2.96 -9.97
CA SER A 138 4.03 -2.97 -9.53
C SER A 138 4.98 -3.44 -10.62
N ASP A 139 4.62 -4.49 -11.36
CA ASP A 139 5.41 -4.98 -12.48
C ASP A 139 5.53 -3.94 -13.60
N ALA A 140 4.43 -3.30 -13.96
CA ALA A 140 4.43 -2.26 -14.98
C ALA A 140 5.39 -1.10 -14.62
N VAL A 141 5.37 -0.65 -13.38
CA VAL A 141 6.27 0.41 -12.90
C VAL A 141 7.72 -0.06 -12.84
N TYR A 142 7.96 -1.28 -12.39
CA TYR A 142 9.31 -1.87 -12.34
C TYR A 142 9.95 -1.96 -13.73
N TRP A 143 9.21 -2.48 -14.70
CA TRP A 143 9.72 -2.61 -16.07
C TRP A 143 9.86 -1.27 -16.77
N ASN A 144 8.99 -0.30 -16.50
CA ASN A 144 9.14 1.06 -16.97
C ASN A 144 10.44 1.70 -16.45
N ALA A 145 10.75 1.56 -15.16
CA ALA A 145 12.00 2.07 -14.58
C ALA A 145 13.23 1.37 -15.18
N SER A 146 13.15 0.07 -15.42
CA SER A 146 14.21 -0.71 -16.06
C SER A 146 14.46 -0.24 -17.50
N ALA A 147 13.39 -0.03 -18.28
CA ALA A 147 13.47 0.49 -19.64
C ALA A 147 14.04 1.92 -19.69
N ALA A 148 13.60 2.78 -18.76
CA ALA A 148 14.13 4.15 -18.64
C ALA A 148 15.64 4.15 -18.31
N LEU A 149 16.11 3.24 -17.46
CA LEU A 149 17.54 3.07 -17.18
C LEU A 149 18.31 2.62 -18.40
N ALA A 150 17.79 1.66 -19.17
CA ALA A 150 18.41 1.20 -20.41
C ALA A 150 18.51 2.34 -21.44
N THR A 151 17.45 3.14 -21.58
CA THR A 151 17.41 4.32 -22.45
C THR A 151 18.42 5.37 -22.01
N LEU A 152 18.54 5.64 -20.71
CA LEU A 152 19.54 6.55 -20.15
C LEU A 152 20.97 6.09 -20.48
N LYS A 153 21.27 4.81 -20.27
CA LYS A 153 22.58 4.24 -20.62
C LYS A 153 22.88 4.34 -22.10
N ALA A 154 21.91 4.12 -22.97
CA ALA A 154 22.07 4.26 -24.42
C ALA A 154 22.31 5.73 -24.82
N ALA A 155 21.54 6.66 -24.27
CA ALA A 155 21.71 8.09 -24.53
C ALA A 155 23.06 8.64 -24.04
N ALA A 156 23.54 8.18 -22.88
CA ALA A 156 24.86 8.55 -22.35
C ALA A 156 26.00 8.06 -23.25
N ARG A 157 25.90 6.81 -23.75
CA ARG A 157 26.89 6.28 -24.71
C ARG A 157 26.88 7.05 -26.03
N PHE A 158 25.69 7.36 -26.55
CA PHE A 158 25.55 8.11 -27.79
C PHE A 158 26.13 9.53 -27.65
N GLU A 159 25.82 10.24 -26.57
CA GLU A 159 26.39 11.55 -26.26
C GLU A 159 27.93 11.50 -26.20
N GLY A 160 28.50 10.49 -25.53
CA GLY A 160 29.96 10.30 -25.47
C GLY A 160 30.60 10.07 -26.84
N ILE A 161 29.99 9.26 -27.72
CA ILE A 161 30.48 9.02 -29.07
C ILE A 161 30.45 10.31 -29.91
N VAL A 162 29.34 11.05 -29.85
CA VAL A 162 29.19 12.29 -30.62
C VAL A 162 30.13 13.36 -30.08
N SER A 163 30.37 13.43 -28.79
CA SER A 163 31.34 14.34 -28.18
C SER A 163 32.79 14.04 -28.65
N GLN A 164 33.16 12.76 -28.74
CA GLN A 164 34.47 12.37 -29.32
C GLN A 164 34.58 12.75 -30.77
N GLN A 165 33.54 12.51 -31.57
CA GLN A 165 33.52 12.93 -32.99
C GLN A 165 33.65 14.45 -33.12
N TYR A 166 32.95 15.21 -32.27
CA TYR A 166 33.07 16.66 -32.28
C TYR A 166 34.51 17.10 -32.03
N ASN A 167 35.20 16.53 -31.06
CA ASN A 167 36.58 16.89 -30.77
C ASN A 167 37.50 16.60 -31.95
N ILE A 168 37.39 15.45 -32.61
CA ILE A 168 38.18 15.11 -33.81
C ILE A 168 37.93 16.10 -34.97
N ILE A 169 36.67 16.46 -35.20
CA ILE A 169 36.29 17.43 -36.23
C ILE A 169 36.78 18.84 -35.87
N GLN A 170 36.71 19.23 -34.61
CA GLN A 170 37.24 20.48 -34.13
C GLN A 170 38.74 20.60 -34.36
N ASP A 171 39.51 19.54 -34.09
CA ASP A 171 40.98 19.54 -34.31
C ASP A 171 41.28 19.64 -35.78
N ARG A 172 40.60 18.88 -36.67
CA ARG A 172 40.75 18.98 -38.14
C ARG A 172 40.38 20.35 -38.70
N PHE A 173 39.40 21.03 -38.11
CA PHE A 173 39.05 22.39 -38.47
C PHE A 173 40.18 23.36 -38.09
N ASN A 174 40.75 23.21 -36.89
CA ASN A 174 41.87 24.03 -36.45
C ASN A 174 43.10 23.85 -37.33
N ASP A 175 43.31 22.64 -37.88
CA ASP A 175 44.37 22.33 -38.86
C ASP A 175 44.04 22.81 -40.28
N GLY A 176 42.86 23.42 -40.51
CA GLY A 176 42.43 23.90 -41.82
C GLY A 176 42.00 22.81 -42.79
N ALA A 177 41.79 21.56 -42.30
CA ALA A 177 41.51 20.40 -43.14
C ALA A 177 40.04 20.23 -43.48
N ILE A 178 39.11 20.93 -42.80
CA ILE A 178 37.65 20.81 -43.04
C ILE A 178 36.96 22.18 -43.00
N SER A 179 35.72 22.23 -43.53
CA SER A 179 34.95 23.46 -43.63
C SER A 179 34.29 23.86 -42.32
N ARG A 180 33.97 25.16 -42.16
CA ARG A 180 33.18 25.66 -41.03
C ARG A 180 31.76 25.04 -41.00
N THR A 181 31.21 24.70 -42.14
CA THR A 181 29.90 24.07 -42.25
C THR A 181 29.89 22.68 -41.59
N ASP A 182 30.95 21.88 -41.81
CA ASP A 182 31.10 20.57 -41.20
C ASP A 182 31.21 20.66 -39.67
N LEU A 183 31.97 21.66 -39.16
CA LEU A 183 32.04 21.89 -37.73
C LEU A 183 30.72 22.32 -37.12
N LEU A 184 29.91 23.15 -37.81
CA LEU A 184 28.57 23.51 -37.36
C LEU A 184 27.61 22.32 -37.35
N MET A 185 27.69 21.49 -38.35
CA MET A 185 26.86 20.27 -38.39
C MET A 185 27.14 19.33 -37.24
N ILE A 186 28.38 19.03 -36.92
CA ILE A 186 28.70 18.16 -35.79
C ILE A 186 28.40 18.84 -34.45
N SER A 187 28.54 20.16 -34.35
CA SER A 187 28.15 20.95 -33.14
C SER A 187 26.65 20.82 -32.88
N THR A 188 25.82 20.96 -33.93
CA THR A 188 24.35 20.75 -33.78
C THR A 188 24.04 19.35 -33.34
N ARG A 189 24.68 18.33 -33.92
CA ARG A 189 24.50 16.92 -33.58
C ARG A 189 24.89 16.65 -32.12
N LYS A 190 25.97 17.30 -31.64
CA LYS A 190 26.38 17.23 -30.22
C LYS A 190 25.29 17.80 -29.30
N LYS A 191 24.72 18.96 -29.65
CA LYS A 191 23.63 19.56 -28.86
C LYS A 191 22.37 18.72 -28.86
N GLU A 192 22.03 18.06 -29.94
CA GLU A 192 20.93 17.09 -30.03
C GLU A 192 21.18 15.88 -29.13
N ALA A 193 22.40 15.33 -29.12
CA ALA A 193 22.77 14.21 -28.26
C ALA A 193 22.73 14.59 -26.76
N GLU A 194 23.25 15.77 -26.40
CA GLU A 194 23.15 16.33 -25.04
C GLU A 194 21.67 16.46 -24.59
N LEU A 195 20.82 17.00 -25.46
CA LEU A 195 19.37 17.12 -25.17
C LEU A 195 18.71 15.77 -24.96
N GLN A 196 19.02 14.77 -25.80
CA GLN A 196 18.51 13.41 -25.63
C GLN A 196 18.95 12.78 -24.32
N TYR A 197 20.20 12.97 -23.92
CA TYR A 197 20.70 12.51 -22.63
C TYR A 197 19.96 13.16 -21.45
N ILE A 198 19.76 14.48 -21.49
CA ILE A 198 19.02 15.22 -20.43
C ILE A 198 17.59 14.69 -20.33
N LYS A 199 16.88 14.52 -21.47
CA LYS A 199 15.51 13.97 -21.48
C LYS A 199 15.46 12.53 -20.92
N ALA A 200 16.39 11.67 -21.31
CA ALA A 200 16.47 10.30 -20.80
C ALA A 200 16.75 10.27 -19.29
N ARG A 201 17.61 11.16 -18.79
CA ARG A 201 17.90 11.32 -17.37
C ARG A 201 16.66 11.77 -16.56
N GLN A 202 15.91 12.73 -17.10
CA GLN A 202 14.67 13.19 -16.47
C GLN A 202 13.64 12.07 -16.40
N ASN A 203 13.44 11.34 -17.51
CA ASN A 203 12.50 10.21 -17.56
C ASN A 203 12.86 9.11 -16.56
N TYR A 204 14.15 8.78 -16.45
CA TYR A 204 14.61 7.81 -15.44
C TYR A 204 14.36 8.29 -14.01
N THR A 205 14.63 9.58 -13.71
CA THR A 205 14.34 10.14 -12.40
C THR A 205 12.85 10.06 -12.05
N LEU A 206 11.96 10.38 -13.00
CA LEU A 206 10.52 10.26 -12.81
C LEU A 206 10.08 8.80 -12.59
N ALA A 207 10.65 7.86 -13.36
CA ALA A 207 10.38 6.43 -13.19
C ALA A 207 10.82 5.91 -11.82
N LEU A 208 11.98 6.35 -11.31
CA LEU A 208 12.42 6.05 -9.94
C LEU A 208 11.49 6.62 -8.87
N GLN A 209 10.99 7.84 -9.06
CA GLN A 209 10.03 8.45 -8.14
C GLN A 209 8.73 7.64 -8.09
N GLN A 210 8.20 7.21 -9.23
CA GLN A 210 7.02 6.34 -9.30
C GLN A 210 7.23 5.01 -8.57
N LEU A 211 8.41 4.41 -8.74
CA LEU A 211 8.81 3.19 -8.05
C LEU A 211 8.84 3.38 -6.53
N ASN A 212 9.42 4.48 -6.05
CA ASN A 212 9.49 4.81 -4.63
C ASN A 212 8.11 5.10 -4.03
N ILE A 213 7.23 5.79 -4.75
CA ILE A 213 5.87 6.10 -4.29
C ILE A 213 5.10 4.82 -3.99
N LEU A 214 5.17 3.81 -4.86
CA LEU A 214 4.48 2.54 -4.64
C LEU A 214 5.04 1.76 -3.44
N MET A 215 6.34 1.88 -3.15
CA MET A 215 6.96 1.29 -1.96
C MET A 215 6.73 2.12 -0.69
N GLY A 216 6.20 3.34 -0.79
CA GLY A 216 6.08 4.26 0.33
C GLY A 216 7.40 4.83 0.84
N VAL A 217 8.44 4.81 0.03
CA VAL A 217 9.74 5.41 0.35
C VAL A 217 9.74 6.86 -0.16
N LYS A 218 10.11 7.78 0.74
CA LYS A 218 10.23 9.23 0.43
C LYS A 218 11.60 9.55 -0.11
#